data_a0ceed2c72dbda3d23a5ab23f5f81a2f
#
_entry.id   a0ceed2c72dbda3d23a5ab23f5f81a2f
#
_cell.length_a   1.000
_cell.length_b   1.000
_cell.length_c   1.000
_cell.angle_alpha   90.00
_cell.angle_beta   90.00
_cell.angle_gamma   90.00
#
_symmetry.space_group_name_H-M   'P 1'
#
loop_
_entity.id
_entity.type
_entity.pdbx_description
1 polymer ?
#
loop_
_entity_poly.entity_id
_entity_poly.type
_entity_poly.pdbx_seq_one_letter_code
_entity_poly.pdbx_strand_id
1 'polypeptide(L)'
;MQLCDFTVGDEAPLFFIAGPCVIETETLILDTASELKKIGDELGVPVIFKSSFDKANRSSIDSYRGPGIEEGLRILQRVKDELGMPVLTDVHEDTPLNEVASVVDVLQTPAFLSRQTNYIVNVCSQGVPVNIKKGQFLAPLDMLQVANKAKSTGNQQIMVCERGASFGSVSYTHLTLPTNREV
;
A
#
# COMPACT_ATOMS: atom_id res chain seq x y z
N MET A 1 8.85 -10.99 10.60
CA MET A 1 8.33 -11.51 9.32
C MET A 1 9.27 -11.05 8.21
N GLN A 2 9.55 -11.88 7.21
CA GLN A 2 10.29 -11.44 6.03
C GLN A 2 9.35 -10.63 5.12
N LEU A 3 9.79 -9.46 4.66
CA LEU A 3 9.07 -8.58 3.75
C LEU A 3 10.03 -8.14 2.65
N CYS A 4 9.78 -8.51 1.41
CA CYS A 4 10.73 -8.31 0.31
C CYS A 4 12.12 -8.87 0.70
N ASP A 5 13.14 -8.05 0.74
CA ASP A 5 14.53 -8.40 1.07
C ASP A 5 14.96 -8.07 2.50
N PHE A 6 14.05 -7.57 3.36
CA PHE A 6 14.33 -7.22 4.75
C PHE A 6 13.34 -7.81 5.76
N THR A 7 13.72 -7.82 7.03
CA THR A 7 12.89 -8.32 8.13
C THR A 7 12.10 -7.19 8.77
N VAL A 8 10.82 -7.45 9.08
CA VAL A 8 9.92 -6.53 9.79
C VAL A 8 9.34 -7.17 11.03
N GLY A 9 9.09 -6.39 12.06
CA GLY A 9 8.52 -6.81 13.35
C GLY A 9 8.94 -5.88 14.47
N ASP A 10 8.49 -6.16 15.69
CA ASP A 10 8.66 -5.29 16.86
C ASP A 10 10.12 -5.01 17.21
N GLU A 11 11.02 -5.94 16.94
CA GLU A 11 12.46 -5.81 17.19
C GLU A 11 13.27 -5.44 15.95
N ALA A 12 12.61 -5.29 14.80
CA ALA A 12 13.27 -4.92 13.55
C ALA A 12 13.38 -3.40 13.40
N PRO A 13 14.36 -2.90 12.63
CA PRO A 13 14.42 -1.48 12.29
C PRO A 13 13.14 -1.00 11.59
N LEU A 14 12.89 0.30 11.67
CA LEU A 14 11.81 0.93 10.90
C LEU A 14 12.04 0.76 9.40
N PHE A 15 10.95 0.67 8.67
CA PHE A 15 10.93 0.79 7.21
C PHE A 15 9.81 1.75 6.78
N PHE A 16 9.87 2.25 5.58
CA PHE A 16 8.84 3.15 5.05
C PHE A 16 8.15 2.56 3.81
N ILE A 17 6.86 2.83 3.71
CA ILE A 17 6.09 2.70 2.49
C ILE A 17 5.76 4.13 2.06
N ALA A 18 6.40 4.62 1.00
CA ALA A 18 6.34 6.03 0.61
C ALA A 18 6.28 6.20 -0.91
N GLY A 19 5.66 7.30 -1.34
CA GLY A 19 5.54 7.67 -2.74
C GLY A 19 4.27 8.47 -3.03
N PRO A 20 4.09 8.95 -4.27
CA PRO A 20 2.91 9.71 -4.69
C PRO A 20 1.63 8.90 -4.51
N CYS A 21 0.55 9.59 -4.11
CA CYS A 21 -0.73 8.96 -3.87
C CYS A 21 -1.24 8.17 -5.10
N VAL A 22 -1.05 8.74 -6.29
CA VAL A 22 -1.46 8.18 -7.58
C VAL A 22 -0.36 8.48 -8.62
N ILE A 23 -0.22 7.63 -9.61
CA ILE A 23 0.67 7.86 -10.74
C ILE A 23 0.06 8.96 -11.61
N GLU A 24 0.73 10.12 -11.67
CA GLU A 24 0.32 11.24 -12.52
C GLU A 24 1.13 11.27 -13.81
N THR A 25 2.45 11.23 -13.71
CA THR A 25 3.37 11.11 -14.85
C THR A 25 4.50 10.17 -14.52
N GLU A 26 5.04 9.51 -15.52
CA GLU A 26 6.18 8.61 -15.37
C GLU A 26 7.41 9.34 -14.79
N THR A 27 7.71 10.54 -15.28
CA THR A 27 8.84 11.35 -14.79
C THR A 27 8.71 11.63 -13.29
N LEU A 28 7.53 12.08 -12.83
CA LEU A 28 7.29 12.33 -11.41
C LEU A 28 7.52 11.07 -10.56
N ILE A 29 7.09 9.91 -11.04
CA ILE A 29 7.26 8.64 -10.33
C ILE A 29 8.74 8.27 -10.22
N LEU A 30 9.48 8.30 -11.30
CA LEU A 30 10.90 7.93 -11.32
C LEU A 30 11.77 8.91 -10.50
N ASP A 31 11.53 10.21 -10.63
CA ASP A 31 12.25 11.22 -9.85
C ASP A 31 11.98 11.07 -8.35
N THR A 32 10.70 10.86 -7.98
CA THR A 32 10.33 10.65 -6.57
C THR A 32 10.91 9.35 -6.02
N ALA A 33 10.86 8.27 -6.79
CA ALA A 33 11.42 6.98 -6.38
C ALA A 33 12.95 7.08 -6.21
N SER A 34 13.64 7.74 -7.12
CA SER A 34 15.08 7.98 -7.05
C SER A 34 15.47 8.75 -5.79
N GLU A 35 14.75 9.81 -5.46
CA GLU A 35 15.02 10.59 -4.25
C GLU A 35 14.71 9.80 -2.97
N LEU A 36 13.61 9.05 -2.94
CA LEU A 36 13.28 8.19 -1.80
C LEU A 36 14.32 7.09 -1.59
N LYS A 37 14.82 6.50 -2.69
CA LYS A 37 15.89 5.52 -2.60
C LYS A 37 17.16 6.13 -2.00
N LYS A 38 17.58 7.28 -2.52
CA LYS A 38 18.76 8.00 -2.00
C LYS A 38 18.64 8.28 -0.51
N ILE A 39 17.49 8.82 -0.06
CA ILE A 39 17.23 9.09 1.37
C ILE A 39 17.28 7.79 2.19
N GLY A 40 16.65 6.73 1.70
CA GLY A 40 16.65 5.42 2.36
C GLY A 40 18.07 4.86 2.51
N ASP A 41 18.88 4.91 1.45
CA ASP A 41 20.26 4.45 1.43
C ASP A 41 21.14 5.29 2.39
N GLU A 42 20.99 6.62 2.40
CA GLU A 42 21.74 7.53 3.29
C GLU A 42 21.42 7.29 4.77
N LEU A 43 20.18 6.96 5.08
CA LEU A 43 19.71 6.73 6.46
C LEU A 43 19.82 5.25 6.88
N GLY A 44 20.12 4.34 5.98
CA GLY A 44 20.10 2.90 6.23
C GLY A 44 18.70 2.36 6.55
N VAL A 45 17.65 2.97 5.97
CA VAL A 45 16.25 2.61 6.22
C VAL A 45 15.63 2.02 4.94
N PRO A 46 15.07 0.78 5.01
CA PRO A 46 14.39 0.20 3.86
C PRO A 46 13.16 1.01 3.43
N VAL A 47 12.99 1.20 2.12
CA VAL A 47 11.85 1.91 1.55
C VAL A 47 11.17 1.02 0.50
N ILE A 48 9.87 0.80 0.67
CA ILE A 48 9.00 0.24 -0.37
C ILE A 48 8.37 1.42 -1.11
N PHE A 49 8.63 1.54 -2.39
CA PHE A 49 8.01 2.59 -3.19
C PHE A 49 6.53 2.30 -3.42
N LYS A 50 5.68 3.29 -3.18
CA LYS A 50 4.24 3.13 -3.28
C LYS A 50 3.64 4.16 -4.24
N SER A 51 2.90 3.69 -5.24
CA SER A 51 1.98 4.55 -5.98
C SER A 51 0.81 3.72 -6.52
N SER A 52 -0.33 4.36 -6.77
CA SER A 52 -1.52 3.66 -7.27
C SER A 52 -1.74 3.96 -8.75
N PHE A 53 -2.01 2.91 -9.52
CA PHE A 53 -2.39 3.04 -10.92
C PHE A 53 -3.85 3.46 -11.09
N ASP A 54 -4.68 3.23 -10.08
CA ASP A 54 -6.07 3.68 -10.02
C ASP A 54 -6.48 4.08 -8.59
N LYS A 55 -7.37 5.05 -8.50
CA LYS A 55 -8.04 5.51 -7.29
C LYS A 55 -9.55 5.32 -7.41
N ALA A 56 -10.01 4.07 -7.31
CA ALA A 56 -11.40 3.69 -7.50
C ALA A 56 -12.39 4.35 -6.52
N ASN A 57 -11.91 4.85 -5.37
CA ASN A 57 -12.73 5.42 -4.30
C ASN A 57 -12.67 6.96 -4.21
N ARG A 58 -12.46 7.66 -5.31
CA ARG A 58 -12.54 9.12 -5.36
C ARG A 58 -13.95 9.61 -5.03
N SER A 59 -14.03 10.79 -4.36
CA SER A 59 -15.31 11.39 -3.98
C SER A 59 -16.07 11.98 -5.17
N SER A 60 -15.36 12.54 -6.16
CA SER A 60 -15.96 13.07 -7.39
C SER A 60 -15.68 12.16 -8.57
N ILE A 61 -16.66 12.01 -9.44
CA ILE A 61 -16.53 11.28 -10.70
C ILE A 61 -15.50 11.93 -11.64
N ASP A 62 -15.33 13.25 -11.53
CA ASP A 62 -14.40 14.02 -12.37
C ASP A 62 -12.96 14.01 -11.82
N SER A 63 -12.72 13.41 -10.64
CA SER A 63 -11.38 13.35 -10.07
C SER A 63 -10.47 12.45 -10.88
N TYR A 64 -9.23 12.89 -11.06
CA TYR A 64 -8.20 12.05 -11.68
C TYR A 64 -8.01 10.76 -10.90
N ARG A 65 -8.11 9.62 -11.57
CA ARG A 65 -8.02 8.29 -10.95
C ARG A 65 -6.65 7.64 -11.13
N GLY A 66 -5.91 8.00 -12.13
CA GLY A 66 -4.64 7.37 -12.49
C GLY A 66 -4.57 7.03 -13.98
N PRO A 67 -3.41 6.50 -14.45
CA PRO A 67 -3.22 6.15 -15.86
C PRO A 67 -3.91 4.84 -16.29
N GLY A 68 -4.46 4.10 -15.34
CA GLY A 68 -4.96 2.75 -15.56
C GLY A 68 -3.91 1.67 -15.30
N ILE A 69 -4.35 0.42 -15.40
CA ILE A 69 -3.54 -0.73 -14.97
C ILE A 69 -2.32 -0.95 -15.86
N GLU A 70 -2.49 -1.00 -17.18
CA GLU A 70 -1.42 -1.32 -18.13
C GLU A 70 -0.24 -0.35 -18.00
N GLU A 71 -0.52 0.94 -18.12
CA GLU A 71 0.51 1.98 -18.02
C GLU A 71 1.06 2.09 -16.60
N GLY A 72 0.19 1.96 -15.58
CA GLY A 72 0.62 2.01 -14.20
C GLY A 72 1.56 0.89 -13.81
N LEU A 73 1.29 -0.34 -14.23
CA LEU A 73 2.18 -1.48 -13.98
C LEU A 73 3.50 -1.35 -14.74
N ARG A 74 3.46 -0.85 -15.99
CA ARG A 74 4.68 -0.56 -16.76
C ARG A 74 5.59 0.42 -16.01
N ILE A 75 5.02 1.49 -15.46
CA ILE A 75 5.79 2.50 -14.70
C ILE A 75 6.35 1.90 -13.40
N LEU A 76 5.55 1.13 -12.66
CA LEU A 76 6.02 0.46 -11.43
C LEU A 76 7.12 -0.57 -11.71
N GLN A 77 7.01 -1.30 -12.82
CA GLN A 77 8.07 -2.22 -13.25
C GLN A 77 9.38 -1.46 -13.52
N ARG A 78 9.32 -0.28 -14.15
CA ARG A 78 10.53 0.55 -14.35
C ARG A 78 11.17 0.99 -13.04
N VAL A 79 10.40 1.32 -12.01
CA VAL A 79 10.97 1.63 -10.68
C VAL A 79 11.76 0.44 -10.15
N LYS A 80 11.25 -0.78 -10.31
CA LYS A 80 11.99 -2.00 -9.91
C LYS A 80 13.26 -2.18 -10.72
N ASP A 81 13.17 -2.11 -12.03
CA ASP A 81 14.27 -2.43 -12.94
C ASP A 81 15.40 -1.40 -12.87
N GLU A 82 15.07 -0.12 -12.77
CA GLU A 82 16.04 0.96 -12.79
C GLU A 82 16.64 1.28 -11.42
N LEU A 83 15.84 1.15 -10.36
CA LEU A 83 16.23 1.57 -9.01
C LEU A 83 16.39 0.40 -8.02
N GLY A 84 15.98 -0.79 -8.39
CA GLY A 84 16.05 -1.96 -7.50
C GLY A 84 15.17 -1.82 -6.24
N MET A 85 14.12 -0.99 -6.28
CA MET A 85 13.23 -0.78 -5.16
C MET A 85 12.05 -1.74 -5.21
N PRO A 86 11.63 -2.34 -4.08
CA PRO A 86 10.36 -3.03 -4.02
C PRO A 86 9.20 -2.05 -4.19
N VAL A 87 8.13 -2.48 -4.86
CA VAL A 87 6.99 -1.63 -5.17
C VAL A 87 5.68 -2.15 -4.60
N LEU A 88 4.81 -1.23 -4.24
CA LEU A 88 3.47 -1.48 -3.69
C LEU A 88 2.42 -0.67 -4.43
N THR A 89 1.27 -1.28 -4.69
CA THR A 89 0.11 -0.58 -5.24
C THR A 89 -1.20 -0.98 -4.57
N ASP A 90 -2.19 -0.08 -4.60
CA ASP A 90 -3.56 -0.41 -4.19
C ASP A 90 -4.24 -1.30 -5.24
N VAL A 91 -5.04 -2.28 -4.78
CA VAL A 91 -5.89 -3.12 -5.62
C VAL A 91 -7.35 -2.98 -5.19
N HIS A 92 -8.28 -3.16 -6.12
CA HIS A 92 -9.71 -2.96 -5.93
C HIS A 92 -10.51 -4.20 -6.36
N GLU A 93 -11.85 -4.14 -6.31
CA GLU A 93 -12.73 -5.27 -6.57
C GLU A 93 -12.56 -5.86 -7.98
N ASP A 94 -12.41 -4.98 -8.98
CA ASP A 94 -12.29 -5.38 -10.39
C ASP A 94 -10.84 -5.55 -10.86
N THR A 95 -9.87 -5.48 -9.94
CA THR A 95 -8.46 -5.57 -10.29
C THR A 95 -8.11 -7.01 -10.72
N PRO A 96 -7.45 -7.21 -11.87
CA PRO A 96 -6.89 -8.49 -12.26
C PRO A 96 -5.66 -8.82 -11.39
N LEU A 97 -5.91 -9.40 -10.22
CA LEU A 97 -4.92 -9.57 -9.15
C LEU A 97 -3.68 -10.34 -9.58
N ASN A 98 -3.83 -11.36 -10.43
CA ASN A 98 -2.69 -12.14 -10.92
C ASN A 98 -1.72 -11.28 -11.75
N GLU A 99 -2.25 -10.39 -12.57
CA GLU A 99 -1.45 -9.48 -13.39
C GLU A 99 -0.69 -8.49 -12.50
N VAL A 100 -1.40 -7.88 -11.55
CA VAL A 100 -0.77 -6.93 -10.62
C VAL A 100 0.30 -7.62 -9.76
N ALA A 101 0.00 -8.79 -9.19
CA ALA A 101 0.92 -9.54 -8.36
C ALA A 101 2.16 -10.06 -9.11
N SER A 102 2.11 -10.15 -10.45
CA SER A 102 3.29 -10.50 -11.25
C SER A 102 4.31 -9.37 -11.36
N VAL A 103 3.89 -8.13 -11.09
CA VAL A 103 4.74 -6.93 -11.19
C VAL A 103 5.15 -6.42 -9.81
N VAL A 104 4.17 -6.26 -8.89
CA VAL A 104 4.44 -5.62 -7.61
C VAL A 104 4.87 -6.62 -6.53
N ASP A 105 5.64 -6.13 -5.57
CA ASP A 105 6.15 -6.94 -4.45
C ASP A 105 5.18 -6.98 -3.28
N VAL A 106 4.29 -5.99 -3.16
CA VAL A 106 3.30 -5.90 -2.09
C VAL A 106 1.97 -5.41 -2.66
N LEU A 107 0.89 -6.12 -2.35
CA LEU A 107 -0.47 -5.64 -2.62
C LEU A 107 -1.01 -4.85 -1.44
N GLN A 108 -1.80 -3.81 -1.70
CA GLN A 108 -2.46 -3.04 -0.65
C GLN A 108 -3.97 -3.04 -0.84
N THR A 109 -4.71 -3.30 0.25
CA THR A 109 -6.17 -3.20 0.22
C THR A 109 -6.63 -1.84 0.76
N PRO A 110 -7.58 -1.18 0.08
CA PRO A 110 -8.14 0.07 0.58
C PRO A 110 -9.00 -0.16 1.84
N ALA A 111 -9.12 0.88 2.65
CA ALA A 111 -9.83 0.81 3.93
C ALA A 111 -11.30 0.41 3.79
N PHE A 112 -11.98 0.86 2.75
CA PHE A 112 -13.41 0.57 2.54
C PHE A 112 -13.70 -0.91 2.28
N LEU A 113 -12.75 -1.65 1.73
CA LEU A 113 -12.88 -3.06 1.39
C LEU A 113 -12.29 -4.02 2.45
N SER A 114 -11.73 -3.48 3.52
CA SER A 114 -11.03 -4.27 4.54
C SER A 114 -11.87 -5.35 5.22
N ARG A 115 -13.20 -5.22 5.23
CA ARG A 115 -14.11 -6.18 5.83
C ARG A 115 -14.70 -7.20 4.84
N GLN A 116 -14.56 -6.99 3.54
CA GLN A 116 -15.10 -7.86 2.50
C GLN A 116 -14.35 -9.19 2.45
N THR A 117 -15.00 -10.27 2.92
CA THR A 117 -14.33 -11.57 3.12
C THR A 117 -13.73 -12.12 1.83
N ASN A 118 -14.53 -12.21 0.77
CA ASN A 118 -14.07 -12.76 -0.51
C ASN A 118 -12.93 -11.94 -1.11
N TYR A 119 -13.04 -10.61 -1.03
CA TYR A 119 -12.01 -9.70 -1.51
C TYR A 119 -10.67 -9.91 -0.77
N ILE A 120 -10.69 -9.92 0.58
CA ILE A 120 -9.49 -10.14 1.40
C ILE A 120 -8.86 -11.51 1.10
N VAL A 121 -9.67 -12.56 1.02
CA VAL A 121 -9.19 -13.90 0.69
C VAL A 121 -8.55 -13.91 -0.71
N ASN A 122 -9.22 -13.34 -1.71
CA ASN A 122 -8.69 -13.31 -3.08
C ASN A 122 -7.35 -12.55 -3.17
N VAL A 123 -7.25 -11.38 -2.55
CA VAL A 123 -5.99 -10.60 -2.54
C VAL A 123 -4.88 -11.36 -1.84
N CYS A 124 -5.16 -11.96 -0.67
CA CYS A 124 -4.14 -12.68 0.10
C CYS A 124 -3.73 -14.02 -0.52
N SER A 125 -4.52 -14.56 -1.44
CA SER A 125 -4.20 -15.81 -2.16
C SER A 125 -3.21 -15.62 -3.30
N GLN A 126 -2.77 -14.38 -3.59
CA GLN A 126 -1.85 -14.13 -4.69
C GLN A 126 -0.39 -14.51 -4.40
N GLY A 127 -0.08 -14.93 -3.19
CA GLY A 127 1.26 -15.42 -2.82
C GLY A 127 2.31 -14.32 -2.58
N VAL A 128 1.91 -13.05 -2.59
CA VAL A 128 2.77 -11.91 -2.25
C VAL A 128 2.35 -11.27 -0.92
N PRO A 129 3.23 -10.50 -0.27
CA PRO A 129 2.89 -9.72 0.92
C PRO A 129 1.68 -8.80 0.71
N VAL A 130 0.85 -8.65 1.74
CA VAL A 130 -0.35 -7.81 1.66
C VAL A 130 -0.38 -6.81 2.83
N ASN A 131 -0.55 -5.53 2.51
CA ASN A 131 -0.82 -4.47 3.48
C ASN A 131 -2.31 -4.14 3.51
N ILE A 132 -2.97 -4.44 4.63
CA ILE A 132 -4.42 -4.24 4.79
C ILE A 132 -4.66 -2.95 5.59
N LYS A 133 -5.21 -1.93 4.94
CA LYS A 133 -5.62 -0.70 5.63
C LYS A 133 -6.86 -0.96 6.47
N LYS A 134 -6.81 -0.57 7.75
CA LYS A 134 -7.98 -0.63 8.64
C LYS A 134 -9.09 0.28 8.13
N GLY A 135 -10.32 -0.23 8.08
CA GLY A 135 -11.49 0.61 7.80
C GLY A 135 -11.74 1.62 8.94
N GLN A 136 -12.18 2.83 8.59
CA GLN A 136 -12.53 3.87 9.56
C GLN A 136 -13.67 3.45 10.48
N PHE A 137 -14.49 2.52 10.01
CA PHE A 137 -15.65 1.95 10.71
C PHE A 137 -15.31 0.73 11.58
N LEU A 138 -14.05 0.32 11.63
CA LEU A 138 -13.57 -0.82 12.43
C LEU A 138 -12.85 -0.32 13.68
N ALA A 139 -13.12 -0.95 14.82
CA ALA A 139 -12.25 -0.83 15.98
C ALA A 139 -10.88 -1.51 15.69
N PRO A 140 -9.78 -1.06 16.29
CA PRO A 140 -8.47 -1.66 16.05
C PRO A 140 -8.43 -3.17 16.27
N LEU A 141 -9.08 -3.67 17.31
CA LEU A 141 -9.13 -5.12 17.61
C LEU A 141 -9.93 -5.94 16.60
N ASP A 142 -10.87 -5.34 15.86
CA ASP A 142 -11.60 -6.03 14.80
C ASP A 142 -10.69 -6.48 13.66
N MET A 143 -9.53 -5.82 13.51
CA MET A 143 -8.53 -6.20 12.51
C MET A 143 -7.92 -7.58 12.77
N LEU A 144 -8.02 -8.13 13.98
CA LEU A 144 -7.65 -9.53 14.23
C LEU A 144 -8.46 -10.50 13.37
N GLN A 145 -9.76 -10.24 13.19
CA GLN A 145 -10.61 -11.08 12.36
C GLN A 145 -10.28 -10.93 10.87
N VAL A 146 -9.92 -9.72 10.43
CA VAL A 146 -9.46 -9.49 9.06
C VAL A 146 -8.13 -10.21 8.82
N ALA A 147 -7.18 -10.10 9.74
CA ALA A 147 -5.90 -10.81 9.67
C ALA A 147 -6.09 -12.34 9.67
N ASN A 148 -7.04 -12.87 10.45
CA ASN A 148 -7.36 -14.30 10.44
C ASN A 148 -7.91 -14.77 9.09
N LYS A 149 -8.79 -13.97 8.45
CA LYS A 149 -9.26 -14.24 7.08
C LYS A 149 -8.09 -14.27 6.09
N ALA A 150 -7.20 -13.28 6.18
CA ALA A 150 -6.02 -13.22 5.34
C ALA A 150 -5.12 -14.45 5.52
N LYS A 151 -4.81 -14.82 6.75
CA LYS A 151 -3.98 -15.98 7.09
C LYS A 151 -4.61 -17.32 6.71
N SER A 152 -5.93 -17.40 6.59
CA SER A 152 -6.61 -18.64 6.17
C SER A 152 -6.24 -19.08 4.74
N THR A 153 -5.67 -18.17 3.93
CA THR A 153 -5.14 -18.48 2.60
C THR A 153 -3.78 -19.18 2.61
N GLY A 154 -3.15 -19.30 3.79
CA GLY A 154 -1.76 -19.76 3.94
C GLY A 154 -0.72 -18.64 3.90
N ASN A 155 -1.10 -17.43 3.48
CA ASN A 155 -0.20 -16.29 3.44
C ASN A 155 0.10 -15.77 4.86
N GLN A 156 1.37 -15.78 5.23
CA GLN A 156 1.83 -15.30 6.54
C GLN A 156 2.41 -13.87 6.47
N GLN A 157 2.55 -13.30 5.28
CA GLN A 157 3.13 -11.99 5.05
C GLN A 157 2.04 -10.90 5.02
N ILE A 158 1.35 -10.76 6.16
CA ILE A 158 0.21 -9.85 6.31
C ILE A 158 0.59 -8.70 7.24
N MET A 159 0.46 -7.49 6.74
CA MET A 159 0.57 -6.24 7.48
C MET A 159 -0.82 -5.63 7.68
N VAL A 160 -1.00 -4.91 8.78
CA VAL A 160 -2.19 -4.12 9.07
C VAL A 160 -1.78 -2.67 9.25
N CYS A 161 -2.38 -1.78 8.49
CA CYS A 161 -2.10 -0.34 8.56
C CYS A 161 -3.22 0.38 9.30
N GLU A 162 -2.89 0.99 10.44
CA GLU A 162 -3.79 1.92 11.12
C GLU A 162 -3.91 3.22 10.30
N ARG A 163 -5.10 3.76 10.16
CA ARG A 163 -5.36 4.99 9.39
C ARG A 163 -6.48 5.86 9.98
N GLY A 164 -6.74 5.69 11.27
CA GLY A 164 -7.70 6.49 12.02
C GLY A 164 -9.15 5.99 11.89
N ALA A 165 -10.04 6.70 12.57
CA ALA A 165 -11.47 6.40 12.69
C ALA A 165 -12.39 7.42 12.00
N SER A 166 -11.83 8.49 11.39
CA SER A 166 -12.59 9.51 10.68
C SER A 166 -12.62 9.25 9.18
N PHE A 167 -13.73 9.59 8.54
CA PHE A 167 -13.90 9.49 7.09
C PHE A 167 -13.32 10.72 6.37
N GLY A 168 -12.92 10.51 5.11
CA GLY A 168 -12.38 11.53 4.23
C GLY A 168 -10.85 11.66 4.28
N SER A 169 -10.26 12.04 3.15
CA SER A 169 -8.80 12.16 2.99
C SER A 169 -8.22 13.32 3.80
N VAL A 170 -8.95 14.41 3.90
CA VAL A 170 -8.50 15.63 4.61
C VAL A 170 -8.48 15.40 6.12
N SER A 171 -9.38 14.60 6.67
CA SER A 171 -9.41 14.29 8.10
C SER A 171 -8.15 13.58 8.59
N TYR A 172 -7.55 12.74 7.76
CA TYR A 172 -6.29 12.10 8.11
C TYR A 172 -5.16 13.13 8.29
N THR A 173 -5.04 14.10 7.40
CA THR A 173 -4.06 15.17 7.50
C THR A 173 -4.28 16.03 8.75
N HIS A 174 -5.52 16.32 9.08
CA HIS A 174 -5.86 17.10 10.27
C HIS A 174 -5.61 16.35 11.58
N LEU A 175 -5.78 15.03 11.59
CA LEU A 175 -5.51 14.21 12.77
C LEU A 175 -4.00 14.07 13.05
N THR A 176 -3.19 13.93 12.01
CA THR A 176 -1.75 13.73 12.20
C THR A 176 -1.02 14.98 12.68
N LEU A 177 -1.35 16.15 12.16
CA LEU A 177 -0.69 17.40 12.53
C LEU A 177 -1.03 17.90 13.94
N PRO A 178 -2.30 17.96 14.37
CA PRO A 178 -2.65 18.33 15.74
C PRO A 178 -2.21 17.31 16.79
N THR A 179 -2.31 16.03 16.51
CA THR A 179 -1.91 14.96 17.43
C THR A 179 -0.44 15.09 17.83
N ASN A 180 0.41 15.49 16.91
CA ASN A 180 1.82 15.73 17.18
C ASN A 180 2.06 16.94 18.10
N ARG A 181 1.03 17.72 18.45
CA ARG A 181 1.13 18.86 19.36
C ARG A 181 0.55 18.58 20.73
N GLU A 182 -0.31 17.60 20.84
CA GLU A 182 -1.09 17.31 22.05
C GLU A 182 -0.56 16.12 22.84
N VAL A 183 0.42 15.45 22.28
CA VAL A 183 1.05 14.28 22.91
C VAL A 183 2.39 14.61 23.54
#